data_244fa441d9c771d64b8ae3c36d2eb28c
#
_entry.id   244fa441d9c771d64b8ae3c36d2eb28c
#
_cell.length_a   1.000
_cell.length_b   1.000
_cell.length_c   1.000
_cell.angle_alpha   90.00
_cell.angle_beta   90.00
_cell.angle_gamma   90.00
#
_symmetry.space_group_name_H-M   'P 1'
#
loop_
_entity.id
_entity.type
_entity.pdbx_description
1 polymer ?
#
loop_
_entity_poly.entity_id
_entity_poly.type
_entity_poly.pdbx_seq_one_letter_code
_entity_poly.pdbx_strand_id
1 'polypeptide(L)'
;MKLRQKILLLAVAPLTIAMLAIMLTVRHQSIALAQHERQLVESAYLQAKEAELRAHVKLARSAIAPLLASGRSDQATRDEAMRTLARLDFGPDGYFFLYDLRGRNLMHPRQPELVGRDLWSLTDARGQPTIQRLVAAAQAGGGFVRYLWDKPSSHQSVAKLGYVEPIPQWGWMVGTGLYLDDVEQTLREIDRRAQANIDQTLAWVVAIAAVCILLVAGSGLALNVSDHREADAKLRQLAQQVVHSQEDERARVSRELHDGISQVLVSTKLLLETAHGHLEP
;
A
#
# COMPACT_ATOMS: atom_id res chain seq x y z
N MET A 1 -29.36 -12.28 -25.99
CA MET A 1 -27.91 -12.12 -26.23
C MET A 1 -27.48 -13.06 -27.37
N LYS A 2 -26.80 -12.52 -28.38
CA LYS A 2 -26.24 -13.31 -29.47
C LYS A 2 -25.15 -14.26 -28.93
N LEU A 3 -24.96 -15.43 -29.46
CA LEU A 3 -24.00 -16.46 -29.01
C LEU A 3 -22.60 -15.87 -28.76
N ARG A 4 -22.17 -14.94 -29.61
CA ARG A 4 -20.88 -14.21 -29.55
C ARG A 4 -20.73 -13.37 -28.29
N GLN A 5 -21.79 -12.67 -27.85
CA GLN A 5 -21.78 -11.90 -26.61
C GLN A 5 -21.62 -12.79 -25.39
N LYS A 6 -22.19 -14.01 -25.42
CA LYS A 6 -22.02 -15.02 -24.39
C LYS A 6 -20.57 -15.52 -24.31
N ILE A 7 -19.93 -15.79 -25.45
CA ILE A 7 -18.53 -16.21 -25.50
C ILE A 7 -17.59 -15.15 -24.99
N LEU A 8 -17.76 -13.89 -25.43
CA LEU A 8 -16.95 -12.78 -24.96
C LEU A 8 -17.10 -12.57 -23.44
N LEU A 9 -18.33 -12.63 -22.94
CA LEU A 9 -18.63 -12.49 -21.51
C LEU A 9 -18.03 -13.66 -20.70
N LEU A 10 -18.05 -14.87 -21.24
CA LEU A 10 -17.50 -16.07 -20.61
C LEU A 10 -15.95 -16.03 -20.56
N ALA A 11 -15.31 -15.34 -21.49
CA ALA A 11 -13.86 -15.16 -21.50
C ALA A 11 -13.41 -13.99 -20.61
N VAL A 12 -14.12 -12.86 -20.64
CA VAL A 12 -13.74 -11.63 -19.92
C VAL A 12 -14.13 -11.68 -18.44
N ALA A 13 -15.30 -12.25 -18.10
CA ALA A 13 -15.77 -12.26 -16.70
C ALA A 13 -14.87 -13.05 -15.74
N PRO A 14 -14.39 -14.25 -16.03
CA PRO A 14 -13.45 -14.96 -15.15
C PRO A 14 -12.12 -14.21 -15.01
N LEU A 15 -11.64 -13.59 -16.10
CA LEU A 15 -10.41 -12.82 -16.09
C LEU A 15 -10.54 -11.58 -15.17
N THR A 16 -11.64 -10.83 -15.27
CA THR A 16 -11.90 -9.69 -14.41
C THR A 16 -12.05 -10.07 -12.94
N ILE A 17 -12.73 -11.18 -12.66
CA ILE A 17 -12.88 -11.72 -11.30
C ILE A 17 -11.51 -12.13 -10.72
N ALA A 18 -10.71 -12.85 -11.50
CA ALA A 18 -9.37 -13.26 -11.08
C ALA A 18 -8.46 -12.06 -10.80
N MET A 19 -8.48 -11.04 -11.68
CA MET A 19 -7.71 -9.80 -11.48
C MET A 19 -8.16 -9.03 -10.25
N LEU A 20 -9.48 -8.95 -9.99
CA LEU A 20 -10.01 -8.33 -8.78
C LEU A 20 -9.56 -9.09 -7.52
N ALA A 21 -9.61 -10.41 -7.54
CA ALA A 21 -9.15 -11.25 -6.44
C ALA A 21 -7.64 -11.06 -6.17
N ILE A 22 -6.81 -11.03 -7.21
CA ILE A 22 -5.38 -10.74 -7.12
C ILE A 22 -5.15 -9.36 -6.52
N MET A 23 -5.84 -8.33 -7.02
CA MET A 23 -5.73 -6.95 -6.54
C MET A 23 -6.06 -6.84 -5.05
N LEU A 24 -7.16 -7.47 -4.60
CA LEU A 24 -7.56 -7.48 -3.20
C LEU A 24 -6.53 -8.21 -2.32
N THR A 25 -6.03 -9.36 -2.80
CA THR A 25 -5.02 -10.15 -2.07
C THR A 25 -3.70 -9.39 -1.94
N VAL A 26 -3.20 -8.82 -3.03
CA VAL A 26 -1.96 -8.02 -3.04
C VAL A 26 -2.10 -6.83 -2.11
N ARG A 27 -3.21 -6.08 -2.20
CA ARG A 27 -3.48 -4.95 -1.31
C ARG A 27 -3.48 -5.37 0.16
N HIS A 28 -4.19 -6.43 0.50
CA HIS A 28 -4.28 -6.93 1.88
C HIS A 28 -2.90 -7.36 2.41
N GLN A 29 -2.14 -8.13 1.63
CA GLN A 29 -0.78 -8.55 2.02
C GLN A 29 0.18 -7.38 2.16
N SER A 30 0.15 -6.42 1.23
CA SER A 30 1.04 -5.25 1.29
C SER A 30 0.76 -4.37 2.51
N ILE A 31 -0.51 -4.16 2.87
CA ILE A 31 -0.89 -3.42 4.08
C ILE A 31 -0.42 -4.17 5.35
N ALA A 32 -0.64 -5.47 5.42
CA ALA A 32 -0.23 -6.28 6.56
C ALA A 32 1.30 -6.28 6.74
N LEU A 33 2.05 -6.39 5.64
CA LEU A 33 3.52 -6.32 5.65
C LEU A 33 4.00 -4.95 6.12
N ALA A 34 3.46 -3.86 5.58
CA ALA A 34 3.83 -2.50 5.98
C ALA A 34 3.57 -2.24 7.48
N GLN A 35 2.44 -2.73 8.01
CA GLN A 35 2.14 -2.64 9.44
C GLN A 35 3.13 -3.42 10.29
N HIS A 36 3.52 -4.62 9.87
CA HIS A 36 4.49 -5.44 10.57
C HIS A 36 5.88 -4.80 10.59
N GLU A 37 6.35 -4.32 9.44
CA GLU A 37 7.62 -3.60 9.31
C GLU A 37 7.64 -2.34 10.19
N ARG A 38 6.56 -1.57 10.18
CA ARG A 38 6.42 -0.40 11.05
C ARG A 38 6.56 -0.76 12.53
N GLN A 39 5.87 -1.81 12.99
CA GLN A 39 5.96 -2.26 14.40
C GLN A 39 7.36 -2.71 14.77
N LEU A 40 8.05 -3.43 13.88
CA LEU A 40 9.44 -3.86 14.10
C LEU A 40 10.38 -2.66 14.22
N VAL A 41 10.27 -1.69 13.30
CA VAL A 41 11.10 -0.47 13.33
C VAL A 41 10.81 0.35 14.59
N GLU A 42 9.55 0.56 14.94
CA GLU A 42 9.15 1.31 16.13
C GLU A 42 9.70 0.65 17.42
N SER A 43 9.53 -0.67 17.55
CA SER A 43 10.01 -1.40 18.74
C SER A 43 11.53 -1.40 18.83
N ALA A 44 12.24 -1.65 17.74
CA ALA A 44 13.71 -1.62 17.71
C ALA A 44 14.25 -0.22 18.02
N TYR A 45 13.61 0.83 17.47
CA TYR A 45 14.00 2.21 17.75
C TYR A 45 13.80 2.57 19.23
N LEU A 46 12.63 2.24 19.80
CA LEU A 46 12.35 2.52 21.20
C LEU A 46 13.32 1.76 22.13
N GLN A 47 13.62 0.49 21.84
CA GLN A 47 14.61 -0.28 22.61
C GLN A 47 16.01 0.36 22.54
N ALA A 48 16.43 0.83 21.36
CA ALA A 48 17.70 1.52 21.21
C ALA A 48 17.72 2.82 22.04
N LYS A 49 16.62 3.60 22.01
CA LYS A 49 16.50 4.85 22.80
C LYS A 49 16.43 4.60 24.29
N GLU A 50 15.80 3.53 24.72
CA GLU A 50 15.82 3.10 26.13
C GLU A 50 17.24 2.73 26.59
N ALA A 51 17.98 1.99 25.77
CA ALA A 51 19.38 1.64 26.08
C ALA A 51 20.27 2.90 26.15
N GLU A 52 20.08 3.86 25.23
CA GLU A 52 20.76 5.14 25.22
C GLU A 52 20.49 5.95 26.49
N LEU A 53 19.23 6.07 26.92
CA LEU A 53 18.85 6.78 28.14
C LEU A 53 19.44 6.14 29.39
N ARG A 54 19.43 4.81 29.48
CA ARG A 54 20.09 4.09 30.60
C ARG A 54 21.58 4.36 30.63
N ALA A 55 22.24 4.35 29.46
CA ALA A 55 23.67 4.63 29.36
C ALA A 55 23.98 6.08 29.81
N HIS A 56 23.18 7.08 29.39
CA HIS A 56 23.33 8.45 29.82
C HIS A 56 23.18 8.61 31.34
N VAL A 57 22.14 8.05 31.96
CA VAL A 57 21.96 8.14 33.41
C VAL A 57 23.08 7.41 34.15
N LYS A 58 23.55 6.28 33.65
CA LYS A 58 24.71 5.57 34.22
C LYS A 58 25.98 6.42 34.15
N LEU A 59 26.20 7.10 33.02
CA LEU A 59 27.32 8.04 32.84
C LEU A 59 27.22 9.21 33.83
N ALA A 60 26.04 9.84 33.96
CA ALA A 60 25.81 10.92 34.91
C ALA A 60 26.08 10.48 36.34
N ARG A 61 25.61 9.27 36.72
CA ARG A 61 25.92 8.72 38.06
C ARG A 61 27.41 8.44 38.24
N SER A 62 28.10 7.98 37.22
CA SER A 62 29.57 7.78 37.27
C SER A 62 30.31 9.11 37.48
N ALA A 63 29.82 10.19 36.88
CA ALA A 63 30.46 11.54 37.08
C ALA A 63 30.38 12.04 38.53
N ILE A 64 29.35 11.65 39.27
CA ILE A 64 29.21 12.03 40.70
C ILE A 64 29.59 10.90 41.67
N ALA A 65 30.01 9.73 41.16
CA ALA A 65 30.36 8.56 41.96
C ALA A 65 31.43 8.87 43.06
N PRO A 66 32.48 9.67 42.79
CA PRO A 66 33.46 10.05 43.84
C PRO A 66 32.81 10.81 44.97
N LEU A 67 31.84 11.70 44.69
CA LEU A 67 31.11 12.45 45.70
C LEU A 67 30.20 11.55 46.52
N LEU A 68 29.54 10.59 45.87
CA LEU A 68 28.73 9.59 46.57
C LEU A 68 29.58 8.68 47.45
N ALA A 69 30.74 8.22 46.96
CA ALA A 69 31.66 7.34 47.66
C ALA A 69 32.31 8.01 48.89
N SER A 70 32.40 9.37 48.91
CA SER A 70 32.94 10.11 50.05
C SER A 70 32.09 10.00 51.32
N GLY A 71 30.83 9.49 51.21
CA GLY A 71 29.87 9.44 52.31
C GLY A 71 29.36 10.76 52.82
N ARG A 72 29.81 11.87 52.22
CA ARG A 72 29.43 13.24 52.65
C ARG A 72 28.04 13.60 52.13
N SER A 73 27.26 14.22 53.00
CA SER A 73 25.90 14.68 52.67
C SER A 73 25.68 16.16 52.97
N ASP A 74 26.79 16.90 53.18
CA ASP A 74 26.75 18.35 53.41
C ASP A 74 26.32 19.10 52.13
N GLN A 75 25.86 20.34 52.28
CA GLN A 75 25.34 21.16 51.21
C GLN A 75 26.39 21.43 50.12
N ALA A 76 27.64 21.64 50.48
CA ALA A 76 28.72 21.90 49.53
C ALA A 76 28.93 20.72 48.59
N THR A 77 28.91 19.49 49.08
CA THR A 77 29.03 18.22 48.29
C THR A 77 27.81 18.05 47.38
N ARG A 78 26.61 18.32 47.86
CA ARG A 78 25.37 18.26 47.06
C ARG A 78 25.38 19.31 45.94
N ASP A 79 25.80 20.54 46.22
CA ASP A 79 25.92 21.62 45.25
C ASP A 79 26.95 21.30 44.15
N GLU A 80 28.05 20.65 44.51
CA GLU A 80 29.06 20.17 43.56
C GLU A 80 28.51 19.10 42.63
N ALA A 81 27.75 18.14 43.18
CA ALA A 81 27.07 17.13 42.36
C ALA A 81 26.07 17.78 41.41
N MET A 82 25.26 18.72 41.87
CA MET A 82 24.30 19.44 41.01
C MET A 82 25.02 20.20 39.90
N ARG A 83 26.11 20.92 40.21
CA ARG A 83 26.92 21.63 39.19
C ARG A 83 27.55 20.65 38.19
N THR A 84 28.05 19.51 38.64
CA THR A 84 28.62 18.49 37.77
C THR A 84 27.59 17.97 36.80
N LEU A 85 26.40 17.56 37.28
CA LEU A 85 25.31 17.06 36.45
C LEU A 85 24.74 18.13 35.50
N ALA A 86 24.65 19.38 35.93
CA ALA A 86 24.15 20.47 35.10
C ALA A 86 25.06 20.79 33.90
N ARG A 87 26.36 20.45 33.98
CA ARG A 87 27.33 20.64 32.89
C ARG A 87 27.35 19.49 31.89
N LEU A 88 26.72 18.34 32.20
CA LEU A 88 26.63 17.24 31.28
C LEU A 88 25.60 17.57 30.20
N ASP A 89 26.06 17.70 28.99
CA ASP A 89 25.26 18.04 27.83
C ASP A 89 25.46 16.97 26.76
N PHE A 90 24.37 16.58 26.07
CA PHE A 90 24.39 15.61 24.99
C PHE A 90 23.45 16.02 23.86
N GLY A 91 23.66 17.23 23.38
CA GLY A 91 22.93 17.83 22.26
C GLY A 91 21.93 18.91 22.65
N PRO A 92 21.27 19.53 21.68
CA PRO A 92 20.46 20.72 21.90
C PRO A 92 19.29 20.50 22.86
N ASP A 93 18.72 19.31 22.87
CA ASP A 93 17.55 18.93 23.66
C ASP A 93 17.89 17.93 24.79
N GLY A 94 19.16 17.50 24.87
CA GLY A 94 19.65 16.59 25.89
C GLY A 94 20.03 17.35 27.18
N TYR A 95 19.59 16.84 28.31
CA TYR A 95 19.93 17.37 29.62
C TYR A 95 19.56 16.43 30.73
N PHE A 96 20.19 16.57 31.90
CA PHE A 96 19.82 15.91 33.12
C PHE A 96 18.98 16.81 34.00
N PHE A 97 18.11 16.22 34.80
CA PHE A 97 17.32 16.88 35.80
C PHE A 97 17.39 16.13 37.13
N LEU A 98 17.25 16.90 38.22
CA LEU A 98 17.20 16.33 39.58
C LEU A 98 15.95 16.80 40.31
N TYR A 99 15.34 15.86 40.97
CA TYR A 99 14.25 16.14 41.94
C TYR A 99 14.52 15.42 43.26
N ASP A 100 13.98 15.95 44.33
CA ASP A 100 13.82 15.14 45.53
C ASP A 100 12.63 14.20 45.40
N LEU A 101 12.53 13.24 46.30
CA LEU A 101 11.43 12.25 46.26
C LEU A 101 10.06 12.81 46.71
N ARG A 102 9.99 14.13 47.00
CA ARG A 102 8.74 14.85 47.27
C ARG A 102 8.29 15.72 46.07
N GLY A 103 9.05 15.68 44.95
CA GLY A 103 8.71 16.40 43.72
C GLY A 103 9.23 17.81 43.62
N ARG A 104 10.11 18.27 44.53
CA ARG A 104 10.79 19.53 44.39
C ARG A 104 11.91 19.42 43.37
N ASN A 105 11.93 20.31 42.40
CA ASN A 105 13.03 20.38 41.45
C ASN A 105 14.30 20.94 42.10
N LEU A 106 15.40 20.22 41.99
CA LEU A 106 16.70 20.58 42.52
C LEU A 106 17.63 21.15 41.46
N MET A 107 17.51 20.68 40.22
CA MET A 107 18.33 21.11 39.10
C MET A 107 17.63 20.85 37.78
N HIS A 108 17.57 21.85 36.92
CA HIS A 108 17.03 21.79 35.56
C HIS A 108 17.75 22.77 34.65
N PRO A 109 18.78 22.36 33.86
CA PRO A 109 19.65 23.31 33.12
C PRO A 109 18.92 24.10 32.04
N ARG A 110 17.85 23.53 31.45
CA ARG A 110 17.09 24.18 30.38
C ARG A 110 15.88 25.01 30.86
N GLN A 111 15.46 24.83 32.12
CA GLN A 111 14.34 25.55 32.73
C GLN A 111 14.70 25.92 34.18
N PRO A 112 15.61 26.90 34.36
CA PRO A 112 16.09 27.29 35.67
C PRO A 112 14.98 27.87 36.56
N GLU A 113 13.90 28.38 35.97
CA GLU A 113 12.69 28.85 36.65
C GLU A 113 11.94 27.78 37.45
N LEU A 114 12.20 26.51 37.17
CA LEU A 114 11.62 25.40 37.91
C LEU A 114 12.40 25.05 39.18
N VAL A 115 13.66 25.46 39.24
CA VAL A 115 14.54 25.11 40.37
C VAL A 115 14.00 25.64 41.70
N GLY A 116 13.94 24.75 42.69
CA GLY A 116 13.41 25.07 44.05
C GLY A 116 11.89 24.97 44.16
N ARG A 117 11.16 24.87 43.04
CA ARG A 117 9.69 24.76 43.07
C ARG A 117 9.23 23.34 43.40
N ASP A 118 8.14 23.26 44.13
CA ASP A 118 7.38 22.01 44.32
C ASP A 118 6.50 21.78 43.06
N LEU A 119 6.77 20.70 42.35
CA LEU A 119 6.09 20.35 41.12
C LEU A 119 5.27 19.04 41.25
N TRP A 120 4.98 18.64 42.51
CA TRP A 120 4.24 17.40 42.78
C TRP A 120 2.88 17.33 42.07
N SER A 121 2.16 18.43 42.03
CA SER A 121 0.85 18.57 41.40
C SER A 121 0.92 18.93 39.90
N LEU A 122 2.14 19.04 39.32
CA LEU A 122 2.27 19.38 37.91
C LEU A 122 1.73 18.24 37.04
N THR A 123 0.81 18.60 36.16
CA THR A 123 0.28 17.71 35.12
C THR A 123 0.78 18.14 33.76
N ASP A 124 0.96 17.18 32.87
CA ASP A 124 1.22 17.46 31.45
C ASP A 124 -0.05 17.94 30.73
N ALA A 125 0.06 18.28 29.45
CA ALA A 125 -1.08 18.74 28.64
C ALA A 125 -2.19 17.68 28.44
N ARG A 126 -1.93 16.43 28.82
CA ARG A 126 -2.95 15.34 28.87
C ARG A 126 -3.52 15.11 30.27
N GLY A 127 -3.18 15.98 31.21
CA GLY A 127 -3.62 15.85 32.62
C GLY A 127 -2.91 14.75 33.40
N GLN A 128 -1.79 14.20 32.92
CA GLN A 128 -1.05 13.14 33.61
C GLN A 128 -0.09 13.75 34.64
N PRO A 129 -0.04 13.22 35.89
CA PRO A 129 0.84 13.73 36.95
C PRO A 129 2.29 13.32 36.70
N THR A 130 3.01 14.14 35.94
CA THR A 130 4.35 13.83 35.41
C THR A 130 5.35 13.52 36.51
N ILE A 131 5.50 14.42 37.49
CA ILE A 131 6.53 14.31 38.54
C ILE A 131 6.23 13.15 39.48
N GLN A 132 4.98 12.92 39.82
CA GLN A 132 4.58 11.76 40.65
C GLN A 132 4.95 10.43 39.96
N ARG A 133 4.73 10.33 38.66
CA ARG A 133 5.09 9.12 37.88
C ARG A 133 6.59 8.93 37.80
N LEU A 134 7.38 9.99 37.64
CA LEU A 134 8.85 9.92 37.64
C LEU A 134 9.38 9.51 39.03
N VAL A 135 8.84 10.09 40.11
CA VAL A 135 9.23 9.72 41.50
C VAL A 135 8.86 8.26 41.77
N ALA A 136 7.67 7.81 41.40
CA ALA A 136 7.26 6.43 41.58
C ALA A 136 8.19 5.45 40.83
N ALA A 137 8.59 5.76 39.60
CA ALA A 137 9.56 4.98 38.86
C ALA A 137 10.94 4.92 39.55
N ALA A 138 11.42 6.06 40.06
CA ALA A 138 12.67 6.11 40.81
C ALA A 138 12.59 5.30 42.11
N GLN A 139 11.49 5.37 42.87
CA GLN A 139 11.28 4.59 44.09
C GLN A 139 11.22 3.09 43.85
N ALA A 140 10.75 2.67 42.65
CA ALA A 140 10.79 1.27 42.20
C ALA A 140 12.19 0.78 41.76
N GLY A 141 13.24 1.62 41.93
CA GLY A 141 14.62 1.29 41.56
C GLY A 141 15.09 1.85 40.22
N GLY A 142 14.26 2.63 39.56
CA GLY A 142 14.50 3.21 38.25
C GLY A 142 13.49 2.73 37.20
N GLY A 143 13.23 3.56 36.20
CA GLY A 143 12.25 3.19 35.19
C GLY A 143 12.02 4.26 34.12
N PHE A 144 11.30 3.84 33.10
CA PHE A 144 10.89 4.70 31.99
C PHE A 144 9.51 5.29 32.23
N VAL A 145 9.35 6.57 31.86
CA VAL A 145 8.05 7.26 31.91
C VAL A 145 7.87 8.07 30.63
N ARG A 146 6.71 7.88 29.97
CA ARG A 146 6.31 8.73 28.83
C ARG A 146 5.40 9.86 29.34
N TYR A 147 5.71 11.08 28.95
CA TYR A 147 4.96 12.28 29.32
C TYR A 147 5.14 13.37 28.26
N LEU A 148 4.32 14.42 28.30
CA LEU A 148 4.53 15.59 27.47
C LEU A 148 5.41 16.59 28.22
N TRP A 149 6.38 17.18 27.51
CA TRP A 149 7.27 18.20 28.07
C TRP A 149 7.72 19.16 26.99
N ASP A 150 7.99 20.40 27.38
CA ASP A 150 8.45 21.43 26.46
C ASP A 150 9.86 21.11 25.95
N LYS A 151 9.98 20.98 24.63
CA LYS A 151 11.24 20.71 23.96
C LYS A 151 12.06 22.00 23.86
N PRO A 152 13.32 22.04 24.37
CA PRO A 152 14.13 23.26 24.40
C PRO A 152 14.31 23.93 23.04
N SER A 153 14.54 23.15 21.97
CA SER A 153 14.79 23.66 20.62
C SER A 153 13.57 24.25 19.92
N SER A 154 12.36 23.82 20.27
CA SER A 154 11.12 24.24 19.58
C SER A 154 10.14 24.99 20.46
N HIS A 155 10.32 24.96 21.79
CA HIS A 155 9.38 25.49 22.79
C HIS A 155 7.95 24.93 22.64
N GLN A 156 7.82 23.71 22.08
CA GLN A 156 6.56 23.02 21.93
C GLN A 156 6.47 21.87 22.92
N SER A 157 5.26 21.59 23.39
CA SER A 157 4.99 20.44 24.24
C SER A 157 4.88 19.19 23.41
N VAL A 158 5.90 18.34 23.45
CA VAL A 158 6.00 17.10 22.67
C VAL A 158 6.20 15.89 23.57
N ALA A 159 5.92 14.71 23.04
CA ALA A 159 6.10 13.47 23.77
C ALA A 159 7.58 13.24 24.09
N LYS A 160 7.88 12.97 25.37
CA LYS A 160 9.21 12.67 25.89
C LYS A 160 9.22 11.31 26.55
N LEU A 161 10.22 10.51 26.26
CA LEU A 161 10.56 9.32 27.00
C LEU A 161 11.64 9.67 28.02
N GLY A 162 11.26 9.70 29.30
CA GLY A 162 12.19 9.93 30.39
C GLY A 162 12.64 8.61 31.00
N TYR A 163 13.87 8.58 31.49
CA TYR A 163 14.41 7.53 32.34
C TYR A 163 14.96 8.14 33.61
N VAL A 164 14.62 7.57 34.75
CA VAL A 164 15.03 8.04 36.06
C VAL A 164 15.63 6.91 36.89
N GLU A 165 16.62 7.26 37.72
CA GLU A 165 17.17 6.36 38.75
C GLU A 165 17.24 7.10 40.11
N PRO A 166 17.09 6.37 41.20
CA PRO A 166 17.24 6.97 42.53
C PRO A 166 18.72 7.20 42.88
N ILE A 167 18.96 8.22 43.72
CA ILE A 167 20.19 8.44 44.47
C ILE A 167 19.82 8.36 45.94
N PRO A 168 19.74 7.14 46.53
CA PRO A 168 19.19 6.95 47.85
C PRO A 168 19.95 7.69 48.98
N GLN A 169 21.27 7.85 48.82
CA GLN A 169 22.13 8.51 49.81
C GLN A 169 21.70 9.95 50.13
N TRP A 170 21.12 10.63 49.13
CA TRP A 170 20.69 12.02 49.26
C TRP A 170 19.18 12.21 49.20
N GLY A 171 18.40 11.13 48.98
CA GLY A 171 16.96 11.21 48.78
C GLY A 171 16.57 11.88 47.48
N TRP A 172 17.40 11.74 46.42
CA TRP A 172 17.19 12.34 45.11
C TRP A 172 16.81 11.31 44.04
N MET A 173 16.27 11.77 42.96
CA MET A 173 16.26 11.08 41.68
C MET A 173 16.99 11.92 40.63
N VAL A 174 17.80 11.25 39.83
CA VAL A 174 18.41 11.79 38.61
C VAL A 174 17.69 11.21 37.42
N GLY A 175 17.41 12.04 36.44
CA GLY A 175 16.77 11.60 35.20
C GLY A 175 17.24 12.37 33.99
N THR A 176 16.94 11.79 32.86
CA THR A 176 17.07 12.41 31.54
C THR A 176 15.96 11.95 30.63
N GLY A 177 15.88 12.44 29.40
CA GLY A 177 14.88 11.99 28.46
C GLY A 177 15.17 12.42 27.04
N LEU A 178 14.57 11.71 26.10
CA LEU A 178 14.61 11.99 24.68
C LEU A 178 13.21 12.36 24.19
N TYR A 179 13.13 13.30 23.27
CA TYR A 179 11.87 13.66 22.62
C TYR A 179 11.56 12.70 21.50
N LEU A 180 10.27 12.34 21.33
CA LEU A 180 9.83 11.30 20.43
C LEU A 180 9.29 11.83 19.10
N ASP A 181 9.32 13.14 18.88
CA ASP A 181 8.85 13.77 17.64
C ASP A 181 9.66 13.35 16.41
N ASP A 182 10.97 13.12 16.55
CA ASP A 182 11.82 12.63 15.46
C ASP A 182 11.43 11.19 15.06
N VAL A 183 11.03 10.37 16.05
CA VAL A 183 10.51 9.02 15.81
C VAL A 183 9.23 9.07 14.99
N GLU A 184 8.30 9.92 15.44
CA GLU A 184 7.02 10.08 14.75
C GLU A 184 7.18 10.60 13.32
N GLN A 185 8.18 11.46 13.07
CA GLN A 185 8.50 11.92 11.71
C GLN A 185 9.05 10.78 10.85
N THR A 186 9.97 9.99 11.39
CA THR A 186 10.53 8.83 10.69
C THR A 186 9.44 7.80 10.36
N LEU A 187 8.56 7.49 11.32
CA LEU A 187 7.45 6.57 11.09
C LEU A 187 6.46 7.09 10.05
N ARG A 188 6.14 8.38 10.05
CA ARG A 188 5.31 9.01 9.01
C ARG A 188 5.92 8.92 7.62
N GLU A 189 7.23 9.04 7.51
CA GLU A 189 7.93 8.89 6.22
C GLU A 189 7.90 7.43 5.73
N ILE A 190 8.07 6.46 6.64
CA ILE A 190 7.91 5.03 6.32
C ILE A 190 6.49 4.75 5.82
N ASP A 191 5.48 5.26 6.53
CA ASP A 191 4.06 5.10 6.14
C ASP A 191 3.79 5.69 4.75
N ARG A 192 4.32 6.87 4.43
CA ARG A 192 4.20 7.48 3.11
C ARG A 192 4.82 6.64 2.01
N ARG A 193 6.03 6.14 2.24
CA ARG A 193 6.72 5.30 1.24
C ARG A 193 5.99 3.98 1.03
N ALA A 194 5.53 3.35 2.09
CA ALA A 194 4.74 2.14 2.03
C ALA A 194 3.45 2.37 1.22
N GLN A 195 2.73 3.45 1.48
CA GLN A 195 1.52 3.80 0.75
C GLN A 195 1.80 4.07 -0.73
N ALA A 196 2.83 4.83 -1.05
CA ALA A 196 3.23 5.09 -2.44
C ALA A 196 3.58 3.80 -3.20
N ASN A 197 4.29 2.86 -2.56
CA ASN A 197 4.62 1.57 -3.15
C ASN A 197 3.36 0.71 -3.40
N ILE A 198 2.40 0.72 -2.46
CA ILE A 198 1.12 0.02 -2.61
C ILE A 198 0.35 0.59 -3.79
N ASP A 199 0.21 1.91 -3.87
CA ASP A 199 -0.52 2.59 -4.94
C ASP A 199 0.13 2.33 -6.32
N GLN A 200 1.46 2.36 -6.40
CA GLN A 200 2.21 2.03 -7.61
C GLN A 200 2.01 0.57 -8.03
N THR A 201 2.07 -0.36 -7.10
CA THR A 201 1.83 -1.78 -7.37
C THR A 201 0.42 -2.02 -7.88
N LEU A 202 -0.58 -1.39 -7.27
CA LEU A 202 -1.97 -1.47 -7.73
C LEU A 202 -2.15 -0.86 -9.12
N ALA A 203 -1.49 0.25 -9.42
CA ALA A 203 -1.52 0.85 -10.75
C ALA A 203 -0.96 -0.10 -11.83
N TRP A 204 0.15 -0.81 -11.54
CA TRP A 204 0.68 -1.82 -12.44
C TRP A 204 -0.29 -3.00 -12.65
N VAL A 205 -0.91 -3.49 -11.58
CA VAL A 205 -1.92 -4.56 -11.67
C VAL A 205 -3.09 -4.15 -12.56
N VAL A 206 -3.59 -2.91 -12.39
CA VAL A 206 -4.66 -2.36 -13.22
C VAL A 206 -4.22 -2.21 -14.69
N ALA A 207 -3.01 -1.73 -14.93
CA ALA A 207 -2.48 -1.60 -16.29
C ALA A 207 -2.36 -2.95 -17.00
N ILE A 208 -1.83 -3.97 -16.32
CA ILE A 208 -1.74 -5.33 -16.84
C ILE A 208 -3.14 -5.89 -17.13
N ALA A 209 -4.09 -5.71 -16.21
CA ALA A 209 -5.47 -6.11 -16.40
C ALA A 209 -6.10 -5.49 -17.65
N ALA A 210 -5.91 -4.19 -17.84
CA ALA A 210 -6.41 -3.47 -19.02
C ALA A 210 -5.81 -4.02 -20.32
N VAL A 211 -4.51 -4.27 -20.35
CA VAL A 211 -3.83 -4.87 -21.50
C VAL A 211 -4.39 -6.28 -21.79
N CYS A 212 -4.55 -7.13 -20.78
CA CYS A 212 -5.12 -8.46 -20.96
C CYS A 212 -6.57 -8.42 -21.53
N ILE A 213 -7.40 -7.51 -21.00
CA ILE A 213 -8.77 -7.35 -21.50
C ILE A 213 -8.77 -6.88 -22.97
N LEU A 214 -7.92 -5.91 -23.32
CA LEU A 214 -7.77 -5.41 -24.69
C LEU A 214 -7.31 -6.52 -25.66
N LEU A 215 -6.37 -7.36 -25.24
CA LEU A 215 -5.90 -8.48 -26.05
C LEU A 215 -7.02 -9.52 -26.28
N VAL A 216 -7.78 -9.87 -25.25
CA VAL A 216 -8.91 -10.80 -25.38
C VAL A 216 -9.99 -10.20 -26.26
N ALA A 217 -10.37 -8.96 -26.09
CA ALA A 217 -11.36 -8.27 -26.89
C ALA A 217 -10.91 -8.12 -28.36
N GLY A 218 -9.65 -7.73 -28.59
CA GLY A 218 -9.06 -7.61 -29.92
C GLY A 218 -8.99 -8.94 -30.65
N SER A 219 -8.57 -10.01 -29.98
CA SER A 219 -8.56 -11.36 -30.54
C SER A 219 -9.97 -11.85 -30.92
N GLY A 220 -10.95 -11.59 -30.05
CA GLY A 220 -12.35 -11.91 -30.34
C GLY A 220 -12.91 -11.14 -31.52
N LEU A 221 -12.54 -9.87 -31.69
CA LEU A 221 -12.92 -9.05 -32.85
C LEU A 221 -12.26 -9.54 -34.13
N ALA A 222 -10.96 -9.85 -34.08
CA ALA A 222 -10.23 -10.37 -35.25
C ALA A 222 -10.82 -11.69 -35.77
N LEU A 223 -11.10 -12.63 -34.87
CA LEU A 223 -11.76 -13.89 -35.22
C LEU A 223 -13.16 -13.64 -35.81
N ASN A 224 -13.93 -12.74 -35.24
CA ASN A 224 -15.25 -12.37 -35.74
C ASN A 224 -15.22 -11.80 -37.17
N VAL A 225 -14.24 -10.94 -37.49
CA VAL A 225 -14.05 -10.37 -38.82
C VAL A 225 -13.63 -11.46 -39.82
N SER A 226 -12.74 -12.37 -39.39
CA SER A 226 -12.32 -13.51 -40.23
C SER A 226 -13.48 -14.44 -40.59
N ASP A 227 -14.31 -14.82 -39.60
CA ASP A 227 -15.49 -15.68 -39.80
C ASP A 227 -16.50 -15.03 -40.76
N HIS A 228 -16.72 -13.73 -40.66
CA HIS A 228 -17.61 -13.00 -41.58
C HIS A 228 -17.08 -13.00 -43.02
N ARG A 229 -15.77 -12.78 -43.20
CA ARG A 229 -15.17 -12.83 -44.55
C ARG A 229 -15.27 -14.17 -45.21
N GLU A 230 -15.06 -15.27 -44.42
CA GLU A 230 -15.19 -16.64 -44.92
C GLU A 230 -16.65 -16.96 -45.27
N ALA A 231 -17.62 -16.55 -44.44
CA ALA A 231 -19.04 -16.73 -44.72
C ALA A 231 -19.48 -15.99 -45.99
N ASP A 232 -19.05 -14.73 -46.16
CA ASP A 232 -19.33 -13.93 -47.36
C ASP A 232 -18.71 -14.57 -48.62
N ALA A 233 -17.47 -15.08 -48.52
CA ALA A 233 -16.82 -15.77 -49.64
C ALA A 233 -17.59 -17.02 -50.04
N LYS A 234 -18.05 -17.87 -49.11
CA LYS A 234 -18.88 -19.07 -49.37
C LYS A 234 -20.22 -18.70 -49.99
N LEU A 235 -20.89 -17.62 -49.49
CA LEU A 235 -22.15 -17.16 -50.06
C LEU A 235 -21.98 -16.71 -51.50
N ARG A 236 -20.92 -15.99 -51.85
CA ARG A 236 -20.61 -15.58 -53.26
C ARG A 236 -20.36 -16.77 -54.14
N GLN A 237 -19.60 -17.76 -53.67
CA GLN A 237 -19.34 -19.02 -54.39
C GLN A 237 -20.63 -19.79 -54.67
N LEU A 238 -21.50 -19.98 -53.67
CA LEU A 238 -22.80 -20.60 -53.85
C LEU A 238 -23.71 -19.85 -54.81
N ALA A 239 -23.76 -18.49 -54.73
CA ALA A 239 -24.51 -17.69 -55.66
C ALA A 239 -24.03 -17.85 -57.13
N GLN A 240 -22.70 -17.90 -57.34
CA GLN A 240 -22.12 -18.17 -58.66
C GLN A 240 -22.48 -19.57 -59.16
N GLN A 241 -22.45 -20.59 -58.32
CA GLN A 241 -22.85 -21.95 -58.67
C GLN A 241 -24.33 -22.03 -59.10
N VAL A 242 -25.21 -21.33 -58.36
CA VAL A 242 -26.67 -21.30 -58.73
C VAL A 242 -26.86 -20.64 -60.07
N VAL A 243 -26.20 -19.49 -60.35
CA VAL A 243 -26.30 -18.78 -61.64
C VAL A 243 -25.81 -19.72 -62.77
N HIS A 244 -24.64 -20.36 -62.60
CA HIS A 244 -24.09 -21.26 -63.60
C HIS A 244 -24.99 -22.46 -63.88
N SER A 245 -25.52 -23.06 -62.78
CA SER A 245 -26.50 -24.16 -62.92
C SER A 245 -27.80 -23.75 -63.63
N GLN A 246 -28.29 -22.50 -63.42
CA GLN A 246 -29.44 -21.96 -64.15
C GLN A 246 -29.13 -21.73 -65.63
N GLU A 247 -27.94 -21.25 -65.98
CA GLU A 247 -27.51 -21.06 -67.35
C GLU A 247 -27.42 -22.43 -68.09
N ASP A 248 -26.81 -23.42 -67.45
CA ASP A 248 -26.71 -24.80 -68.00
C ASP A 248 -28.10 -25.42 -68.25
N GLU A 249 -29.00 -25.29 -67.25
CA GLU A 249 -30.37 -25.77 -67.36
C GLU A 249 -31.13 -25.05 -68.50
N ARG A 250 -30.97 -23.72 -68.61
CA ARG A 250 -31.57 -22.94 -69.67
C ARG A 250 -31.04 -23.35 -71.06
N ALA A 251 -29.73 -23.61 -71.15
CA ALA A 251 -29.10 -24.07 -72.38
C ALA A 251 -29.58 -25.49 -72.75
N ARG A 252 -29.79 -26.37 -71.74
CA ARG A 252 -30.35 -27.72 -71.91
C ARG A 252 -31.81 -27.66 -72.46
N VAL A 253 -32.66 -26.95 -71.78
CA VAL A 253 -34.05 -26.71 -72.13
C VAL A 253 -34.18 -26.15 -73.56
N SER A 254 -33.33 -25.14 -73.92
CA SER A 254 -33.28 -24.54 -75.27
C SER A 254 -32.93 -25.60 -76.34
N ARG A 255 -31.95 -26.45 -76.08
CA ARG A 255 -31.57 -27.54 -76.99
C ARG A 255 -32.72 -28.59 -77.13
N GLU A 256 -33.31 -29.04 -76.04
CA GLU A 256 -34.42 -29.98 -76.04
C GLU A 256 -35.65 -29.43 -76.79
N LEU A 257 -35.94 -28.12 -76.61
CA LEU A 257 -37.01 -27.47 -77.41
C LEU A 257 -36.67 -27.37 -78.90
N HIS A 258 -35.40 -26.95 -79.18
CA HIS A 258 -34.96 -26.86 -80.59
C HIS A 258 -35.04 -28.25 -81.31
N ASP A 259 -34.56 -29.28 -80.63
CA ASP A 259 -34.58 -30.64 -81.19
C ASP A 259 -36.02 -31.21 -81.31
N GLY A 260 -36.84 -30.98 -80.31
CA GLY A 260 -38.26 -31.39 -80.34
C GLY A 260 -39.05 -30.62 -81.40
N ILE A 261 -38.89 -29.31 -81.53
CA ILE A 261 -39.56 -28.51 -82.58
C ILE A 261 -39.08 -28.98 -83.98
N SER A 262 -37.75 -29.13 -84.11
CA SER A 262 -37.19 -29.63 -85.39
C SER A 262 -37.74 -31.00 -85.80
N GLN A 263 -37.87 -31.89 -84.81
CA GLN A 263 -38.43 -33.27 -85.07
C GLN A 263 -39.90 -33.21 -85.46
N VAL A 264 -40.71 -32.33 -84.83
CA VAL A 264 -42.11 -32.11 -85.17
C VAL A 264 -42.23 -31.54 -86.62
N LEU A 265 -41.41 -30.54 -86.94
CA LEU A 265 -41.39 -29.93 -88.29
C LEU A 265 -40.98 -30.93 -89.36
N VAL A 266 -39.98 -31.79 -89.11
CA VAL A 266 -39.55 -32.85 -90.08
C VAL A 266 -40.64 -33.86 -90.21
N SER A 267 -41.26 -34.36 -89.18
CA SER A 267 -42.37 -35.32 -89.24
C SER A 267 -43.61 -34.74 -89.93
N THR A 268 -43.93 -33.45 -89.68
CA THR A 268 -45.05 -32.77 -90.36
C THR A 268 -44.75 -32.65 -91.85
N LYS A 269 -43.51 -32.24 -92.24
CA LYS A 269 -43.07 -32.16 -93.62
C LYS A 269 -43.20 -33.53 -94.32
N LEU A 270 -42.71 -34.63 -93.68
CA LEU A 270 -42.85 -36.01 -94.24
C LEU A 270 -44.30 -36.40 -94.40
N LEU A 271 -45.19 -36.12 -93.47
CA LEU A 271 -46.60 -36.33 -93.58
C LEU A 271 -47.25 -35.57 -94.71
N LEU A 272 -46.89 -34.29 -94.94
CA LEU A 272 -47.37 -33.47 -96.04
C LEU A 272 -46.85 -33.99 -97.36
N GLU A 273 -45.58 -34.37 -97.45
CA GLU A 273 -45.02 -34.96 -98.68
C GLU A 273 -45.70 -36.25 -99.01
N THR A 274 -45.97 -37.11 -98.01
CA THR A 274 -46.71 -38.35 -98.23
C THR A 274 -48.14 -38.13 -98.67
N ALA A 275 -48.81 -37.14 -98.08
CA ALA A 275 -50.20 -36.82 -98.46
C ALA A 275 -50.24 -36.14 -99.89
N HIS A 276 -49.20 -35.36 -100.24
CA HIS A 276 -49.13 -34.85 -101.58
C HIS A 276 -48.84 -35.88 -102.66
N GLY A 277 -48.00 -36.93 -102.35
CA GLY A 277 -47.73 -38.04 -103.26
C GLY A 277 -48.92 -38.96 -103.49
N HIS A 278 -49.95 -38.89 -102.60
CA HIS A 278 -51.20 -39.65 -102.80
C HIS A 278 -52.28 -38.87 -103.54
N LEU A 279 -52.01 -37.62 -103.91
CA LEU A 279 -52.95 -36.73 -104.68
C LEU A 279 -52.58 -36.58 -106.14
N GLU A 280 -51.45 -37.14 -106.62
CA GLU A 280 -51.18 -37.20 -108.06
C GLU A 280 -51.66 -38.50 -108.65
N PRO A 281 -52.48 -38.47 -109.69
CA PRO A 281 -53.10 -39.62 -110.32
C PRO A 281 -52.17 -40.53 -111.14
#